data_d99344374f418a68a2da9b2dc1b756f6
#
_entry.id   d99344374f418a68a2da9b2dc1b756f6
#
_cell.length_a   1.000
_cell.length_b   1.000
_cell.length_c   1.000
_cell.angle_alpha   90.00
_cell.angle_beta   90.00
_cell.angle_gamma   90.00
#
_symmetry.space_group_name_H-M   'P 1'
#
loop_
_entity.id
_entity.type
_entity.pdbx_description
1 polymer ?
#
loop_
_entity_poly.entity_id
_entity_poly.type
_entity_poly.pdbx_seq_one_letter_code
_entity_poly.pdbx_strand_id
1 'polypeptide(L)'
;MHEDQTISYRHIFRTVFGNPEHTHLRDEIMIVALDEALYEEYGSFPFRRTDLGKIAKILSGFGAQVVGLDFLMDFRSSYDEDDPTAEMLREAGNVLLVSYANFDGDRFTGLTYPTETLRQTSKTGYTNLQPTSVIVDNLARLRINRDITNNRDGWPYAVQALAMYWGVEPRLDGDTLLLGDVEVPLDHFSDVYIDYPAVDAGTQYLYQGEAGFSALEILELENIDEDDAEEWRYVFGDKIVLVGDTWEVTHDKFNTPMGSVYGVEIIADAISTLMNGAPLRPANMLVESGVTALFLITLLASGIIGSLGGRIVAASALYVVYVAALSVAYIYLGLVISMGYA
;
A
#
# COMPACT_ATOMS: atom_id res chain seq x y z
N MET A 1 7.59 -23.21 11.18
CA MET A 1 7.95 -21.87 10.71
C MET A 1 7.48 -20.89 11.77
N HIS A 2 8.36 -20.32 12.55
CA HIS A 2 7.98 -19.25 13.49
C HIS A 2 7.96 -17.96 12.68
N GLU A 3 6.75 -17.45 12.42
CA GLU A 3 6.56 -16.11 11.91
C GLU A 3 7.30 -15.12 12.82
N ASP A 4 7.99 -14.16 12.25
CA ASP A 4 8.63 -13.12 13.05
C ASP A 4 7.56 -12.13 13.56
N GLN A 5 6.73 -12.61 14.50
CA GLN A 5 5.72 -11.81 15.18
C GLN A 5 6.31 -10.55 15.85
N THR A 6 7.65 -10.48 15.97
CA THR A 6 8.30 -9.32 16.57
C THR A 6 8.28 -8.11 15.66
N ILE A 7 8.13 -8.30 14.33
CA ILE A 7 7.99 -7.19 13.38
C ILE A 7 6.74 -6.39 13.64
N SER A 8 5.59 -7.03 13.91
CA SER A 8 4.37 -6.30 14.25
C SER A 8 4.56 -5.40 15.47
N TYR A 9 5.19 -5.89 16.54
CA TYR A 9 5.48 -5.05 17.70
C TYR A 9 6.47 -3.93 17.39
N ARG A 10 7.52 -4.20 16.60
CA ARG A 10 8.47 -3.17 16.19
C ARG A 10 7.79 -2.11 15.33
N HIS A 11 6.85 -2.51 14.48
CA HIS A 11 6.13 -1.59 13.63
C HIS A 11 5.20 -0.68 14.46
N ILE A 12 4.45 -1.22 15.42
CA ILE A 12 3.68 -0.43 16.38
C ILE A 12 4.59 0.58 17.13
N PHE A 13 5.77 0.16 17.56
CA PHE A 13 6.71 1.11 18.19
C PHE A 13 7.24 2.15 17.20
N ARG A 14 7.40 1.79 15.91
CA ARG A 14 7.81 2.71 14.86
C ARG A 14 6.75 3.79 14.63
N THR A 15 5.46 3.47 14.63
CA THR A 15 4.39 4.45 14.49
C THR A 15 4.30 5.42 15.67
N VAL A 16 4.75 5.01 16.86
CA VAL A 16 4.72 5.85 18.07
C VAL A 16 6.01 6.67 18.24
N PHE A 17 7.18 6.10 17.94
CA PHE A 17 8.49 6.69 18.23
C PHE A 17 9.34 7.01 17.00
N GLY A 18 8.90 6.62 15.82
CA GLY A 18 9.59 6.88 14.55
C GLY A 18 9.44 8.34 14.09
N ASN A 19 9.93 8.60 12.88
CA ASN A 19 9.75 9.91 12.25
C ASN A 19 8.28 10.11 11.85
N PRO A 20 7.57 11.13 12.37
CA PRO A 20 6.16 11.39 12.05
C PRO A 20 5.89 11.54 10.55
N GLU A 21 6.82 12.10 9.78
CA GLU A 21 6.67 12.21 8.31
C GLU A 21 6.53 10.87 7.60
N HIS A 22 7.03 9.77 8.21
CA HIS A 22 6.96 8.43 7.63
C HIS A 22 5.87 7.55 8.26
N THR A 23 5.30 7.98 9.37
CA THR A 23 4.38 7.16 10.18
C THR A 23 2.93 7.62 10.13
N HIS A 24 2.64 8.64 9.34
CA HIS A 24 1.28 9.10 9.06
C HIS A 24 0.98 8.95 7.57
N LEU A 25 -0.28 8.73 7.23
CA LEU A 25 -0.72 8.78 5.84
C LEU A 25 -0.44 10.20 5.30
N ARG A 26 0.01 10.27 4.05
CA ARG A 26 0.27 11.56 3.41
C ARG A 26 -1.04 12.31 3.19
N ASP A 27 -1.04 13.60 3.52
CA ASP A 27 -2.21 14.48 3.37
C ASP A 27 -2.73 14.56 1.93
N GLU A 28 -1.88 14.24 0.95
CA GLU A 28 -2.24 14.19 -0.46
C GLU A 28 -3.11 12.99 -0.84
N ILE A 29 -3.34 12.05 0.07
CA ILE A 29 -4.09 10.81 -0.19
C ILE A 29 -5.41 10.83 0.56
N MET A 30 -6.50 10.56 -0.16
CA MET A 30 -7.84 10.42 0.39
C MET A 30 -8.43 9.06 0.01
N ILE A 31 -9.31 8.54 0.85
CA ILE A 31 -10.00 7.25 0.63
C ILE A 31 -11.50 7.49 0.59
N VAL A 32 -12.13 7.05 -0.49
CA VAL A 32 -13.60 6.99 -0.61
C VAL A 32 -14.01 5.53 -0.49
N ALA A 33 -14.66 5.21 0.61
CA ALA A 33 -15.00 3.85 1.00
C ALA A 33 -16.39 3.45 0.48
N LEU A 34 -16.48 2.31 -0.21
CA LEU A 34 -17.74 1.61 -0.38
C LEU A 34 -18.00 0.82 0.90
N ASP A 35 -18.56 1.46 1.87
CA ASP A 35 -18.75 0.97 3.23
C ASP A 35 -20.12 0.28 3.45
N GLU A 36 -20.35 -0.21 4.65
CA GLU A 36 -21.61 -0.87 5.02
C GLU A 36 -22.81 0.06 4.86
N ALA A 37 -22.66 1.35 5.20
CA ALA A 37 -23.74 2.34 5.11
C ALA A 37 -24.20 2.54 3.67
N LEU A 38 -23.25 2.60 2.72
CA LEU A 38 -23.56 2.65 1.30
C LEU A 38 -24.38 1.44 0.86
N TYR A 39 -23.97 0.22 1.21
CA TYR A 39 -24.68 -0.99 0.78
C TYR A 39 -26.03 -1.18 1.44
N GLU A 40 -26.21 -0.73 2.69
CA GLU A 40 -27.51 -0.72 3.35
C GLU A 40 -28.51 0.22 2.64
N GLU A 41 -28.08 1.44 2.29
CA GLU A 41 -28.93 2.41 1.58
C GLU A 41 -29.13 2.01 0.11
N TYR A 42 -28.08 1.52 -0.55
CA TYR A 42 -28.10 1.17 -1.96
C TYR A 42 -28.90 -0.11 -2.26
N GLY A 43 -28.97 -1.03 -1.29
CA GLY A 43 -29.79 -2.25 -1.32
C GLY A 43 -29.41 -3.26 -2.43
N SER A 44 -28.24 -3.12 -3.07
CA SER A 44 -27.80 -4.02 -4.12
C SER A 44 -26.28 -4.28 -4.11
N PHE A 45 -25.93 -5.54 -4.39
CA PHE A 45 -24.54 -5.96 -4.61
C PHE A 45 -24.48 -6.77 -5.92
N PRO A 46 -23.47 -6.65 -6.78
CA PRO A 46 -22.31 -5.72 -6.66
C PRO A 46 -22.72 -4.26 -6.93
N PHE A 47 -21.87 -3.33 -6.45
CA PHE A 47 -22.03 -1.91 -6.76
C PHE A 47 -21.93 -1.66 -8.26
N ARG A 48 -22.73 -0.73 -8.78
CA ARG A 48 -22.83 -0.52 -10.23
C ARG A 48 -21.62 0.21 -10.79
N ARG A 49 -21.17 -0.23 -11.98
CA ARG A 49 -20.05 0.44 -12.68
C ARG A 49 -20.37 1.87 -13.05
N THR A 50 -21.62 2.16 -13.43
CA THR A 50 -22.07 3.51 -13.70
C THR A 50 -21.94 4.44 -12.51
N ASP A 51 -22.16 3.94 -11.30
CA ASP A 51 -22.01 4.77 -10.10
C ASP A 51 -20.54 4.95 -9.70
N LEU A 52 -19.66 3.98 -9.97
CA LEU A 52 -18.20 4.19 -9.92
C LEU A 52 -17.77 5.29 -10.92
N GLY A 53 -18.34 5.29 -12.13
CA GLY A 53 -18.10 6.33 -13.12
C GLY A 53 -18.57 7.71 -12.65
N LYS A 54 -19.72 7.81 -12.00
CA LYS A 54 -20.23 9.06 -11.41
C LYS A 54 -19.30 9.56 -10.30
N ILE A 55 -18.92 8.69 -9.36
CA ILE A 55 -17.97 9.03 -8.29
C ILE A 55 -16.69 9.59 -8.90
N ALA A 56 -16.11 8.92 -9.89
CA ALA A 56 -14.90 9.40 -10.56
C ALA A 56 -15.09 10.78 -11.19
N LYS A 57 -16.21 11.02 -11.86
CA LYS A 57 -16.53 12.31 -12.47
C LYS A 57 -16.73 13.42 -11.43
N ILE A 58 -17.42 13.14 -10.32
CA ILE A 58 -17.65 14.09 -9.22
C ILE A 58 -16.30 14.48 -8.60
N LEU A 59 -15.46 13.51 -8.21
CA LEU A 59 -14.16 13.75 -7.60
C LEU A 59 -13.22 14.52 -8.53
N SER A 60 -13.21 14.17 -9.81
CA SER A 60 -12.45 14.91 -10.83
C SER A 60 -12.97 16.34 -10.99
N GLY A 61 -14.29 16.56 -10.92
CA GLY A 61 -14.91 17.87 -10.93
C GLY A 61 -14.53 18.75 -9.74
N PHE A 62 -14.23 18.16 -8.60
CA PHE A 62 -13.69 18.85 -7.42
C PHE A 62 -12.17 19.04 -7.46
N GLY A 63 -11.51 18.67 -8.56
CA GLY A 63 -10.09 18.95 -8.75
C GLY A 63 -9.15 17.86 -8.22
N ALA A 64 -9.64 16.64 -7.92
CA ALA A 64 -8.76 15.53 -7.64
C ALA A 64 -7.74 15.36 -8.77
N GLN A 65 -6.46 15.26 -8.46
CA GLN A 65 -5.40 15.10 -9.45
C GLN A 65 -5.39 13.69 -10.04
N VAL A 66 -5.71 12.69 -9.23
CA VAL A 66 -5.86 11.29 -9.63
C VAL A 66 -7.07 10.70 -8.92
N VAL A 67 -7.93 10.02 -9.66
CA VAL A 67 -9.00 9.19 -9.11
C VAL A 67 -8.69 7.73 -9.39
N GLY A 68 -8.36 7.00 -8.34
CA GLY A 68 -8.01 5.59 -8.41
C GLY A 68 -9.21 4.72 -8.07
N LEU A 69 -9.65 3.85 -8.98
CA LEU A 69 -10.73 2.89 -8.73
C LEU A 69 -10.13 1.51 -8.46
N ASP A 70 -10.25 1.01 -7.21
CA ASP A 70 -9.74 -0.30 -6.80
C ASP A 70 -10.75 -1.42 -7.09
N PHE A 71 -11.09 -1.56 -8.37
CA PHE A 71 -12.02 -2.58 -8.86
C PHE A 71 -11.48 -3.23 -10.13
N LEU A 72 -11.30 -4.56 -10.09
CA LEU A 72 -10.95 -5.33 -11.29
C LEU A 72 -12.20 -5.55 -12.15
N MET A 73 -12.29 -4.84 -13.25
CA MET A 73 -13.43 -4.88 -14.19
C MET A 73 -13.04 -5.61 -15.47
N ASP A 74 -12.54 -6.85 -15.35
CA ASP A 74 -11.95 -7.66 -16.42
C ASP A 74 -12.97 -8.42 -17.28
N PHE A 75 -14.24 -8.40 -16.92
CA PHE A 75 -15.35 -8.98 -17.67
C PHE A 75 -16.40 -7.93 -18.00
N ARG A 76 -17.16 -8.16 -19.07
CA ARG A 76 -18.22 -7.25 -19.47
C ARG A 76 -19.34 -7.19 -18.42
N SER A 77 -19.83 -5.99 -18.11
CA SER A 77 -20.98 -5.83 -17.20
C SER A 77 -22.21 -6.55 -17.73
N SER A 78 -22.86 -7.32 -16.86
CA SER A 78 -24.13 -7.98 -17.17
C SER A 78 -25.31 -7.01 -17.35
N TYR A 79 -25.10 -5.73 -17.02
CA TYR A 79 -26.09 -4.66 -17.10
C TYR A 79 -25.80 -3.67 -18.23
N ASP A 80 -24.90 -4.00 -19.17
CA ASP A 80 -24.47 -3.15 -20.28
C ASP A 80 -23.93 -1.76 -19.82
N GLU A 81 -23.23 -1.72 -18.66
CA GLU A 81 -22.74 -0.50 -18.06
C GLU A 81 -21.38 -0.02 -18.56
N ASP A 82 -20.65 -0.85 -19.31
CA ASP A 82 -19.27 -0.54 -19.71
C ASP A 82 -19.18 0.74 -20.56
N ASP A 83 -20.07 0.90 -21.55
CA ASP A 83 -20.05 2.06 -22.44
C ASP A 83 -20.39 3.37 -21.69
N PRO A 84 -21.50 3.47 -20.90
CA PRO A 84 -21.78 4.67 -20.15
C PRO A 84 -20.73 4.96 -19.07
N THR A 85 -20.14 3.94 -18.44
CA THR A 85 -19.02 4.12 -17.49
C THR A 85 -17.80 4.69 -18.22
N ALA A 86 -17.42 4.11 -19.34
CA ALA A 86 -16.28 4.58 -20.15
C ALA A 86 -16.43 6.06 -20.58
N GLU A 87 -17.65 6.52 -20.88
CA GLU A 87 -17.89 7.92 -21.18
C GLU A 87 -17.61 8.82 -19.98
N MET A 88 -18.10 8.45 -18.78
CA MET A 88 -17.85 9.20 -17.55
C MET A 88 -16.35 9.20 -17.17
N LEU A 89 -15.64 8.07 -17.33
CA LEU A 89 -14.20 8.01 -17.08
C LEU A 89 -13.41 8.88 -18.07
N ARG A 90 -13.86 8.96 -19.34
CA ARG A 90 -13.24 9.83 -20.34
C ARG A 90 -13.47 11.31 -20.01
N GLU A 91 -14.66 11.68 -19.54
CA GLU A 91 -14.95 13.04 -19.08
C GLU A 91 -14.12 13.40 -17.85
N ALA A 92 -13.92 12.49 -16.92
CA ALA A 92 -13.06 12.69 -15.75
C ALA A 92 -11.58 12.90 -16.17
N GLY A 93 -11.06 12.07 -17.07
CA GLY A 93 -9.76 12.26 -17.74
C GLY A 93 -8.52 11.89 -16.90
N ASN A 94 -8.66 11.67 -15.60
CA ASN A 94 -7.59 11.45 -14.63
C ASN A 94 -7.76 10.13 -13.83
N VAL A 95 -8.44 9.15 -14.42
CA VAL A 95 -8.79 7.90 -13.75
C VAL A 95 -7.71 6.83 -13.92
N LEU A 96 -7.41 6.12 -12.86
CA LEU A 96 -6.55 4.95 -12.82
C LEU A 96 -7.39 3.71 -12.46
N LEU A 97 -7.33 2.67 -13.30
CA LEU A 97 -8.03 1.41 -13.12
C LEU A 97 -7.07 0.29 -12.70
N VAL A 98 -7.62 -0.72 -12.04
CA VAL A 98 -6.87 -1.91 -11.63
C VAL A 98 -6.62 -2.83 -12.82
N SER A 99 -5.40 -3.34 -12.90
CA SER A 99 -5.05 -4.56 -13.61
C SER A 99 -4.51 -5.60 -12.62
N TYR A 100 -4.34 -6.84 -13.04
CA TYR A 100 -3.84 -7.92 -12.21
C TYR A 100 -2.68 -8.64 -12.90
N ALA A 101 -1.55 -8.77 -12.21
CA ALA A 101 -0.40 -9.50 -12.72
C ALA A 101 -0.54 -11.00 -12.45
N ASN A 102 -0.49 -11.80 -13.50
CA ASN A 102 -0.64 -13.25 -13.43
C ASN A 102 0.74 -13.91 -13.32
N PHE A 103 0.83 -14.92 -12.45
CA PHE A 103 2.05 -15.67 -12.20
C PHE A 103 1.80 -17.18 -12.29
N ASP A 104 2.79 -17.91 -12.80
CA ASP A 104 2.91 -19.36 -12.68
C ASP A 104 4.13 -19.65 -11.78
N GLY A 105 3.88 -19.93 -10.51
CA GLY A 105 4.91 -19.85 -9.47
C GLY A 105 5.45 -18.42 -9.37
N ASP A 106 6.76 -18.25 -9.48
CA ASP A 106 7.42 -16.93 -9.48
C ASP A 106 7.52 -16.30 -10.88
N ARG A 107 7.06 -17.02 -11.92
CA ARG A 107 7.17 -16.55 -13.30
C ARG A 107 5.95 -15.72 -13.68
N PHE A 108 6.19 -14.47 -14.07
CA PHE A 108 5.15 -13.63 -14.68
C PHE A 108 4.68 -14.23 -16.02
N THR A 109 3.36 -14.28 -16.22
CA THR A 109 2.71 -14.85 -17.41
C THR A 109 1.90 -13.85 -18.22
N GLY A 110 1.51 -12.71 -17.61
CA GLY A 110 0.74 -11.67 -18.29
C GLY A 110 -0.01 -10.76 -17.35
N LEU A 111 -0.71 -9.77 -17.90
CA LEU A 111 -1.62 -8.88 -17.17
C LEU A 111 -3.07 -9.19 -17.57
N THR A 112 -3.95 -9.28 -16.58
CA THR A 112 -5.38 -9.20 -16.75
C THR A 112 -5.80 -7.74 -16.64
N TYR A 113 -6.46 -7.23 -17.65
CA TYR A 113 -6.87 -5.82 -17.75
C TYR A 113 -8.37 -5.67 -17.57
N PRO A 114 -8.85 -4.46 -17.25
CA PRO A 114 -10.26 -4.10 -17.45
C PRO A 114 -10.71 -4.38 -18.87
N THR A 115 -12.04 -4.44 -19.09
CA THR A 115 -12.59 -4.57 -20.45
C THR A 115 -11.98 -3.50 -21.37
N GLU A 116 -11.83 -3.83 -22.65
CA GLU A 116 -11.18 -2.95 -23.61
C GLU A 116 -11.86 -1.58 -23.69
N THR A 117 -13.19 -1.53 -23.54
CA THR A 117 -13.98 -0.28 -23.52
C THR A 117 -13.53 0.64 -22.39
N LEU A 118 -13.33 0.11 -21.18
CA LEU A 118 -12.89 0.89 -20.02
C LEU A 118 -11.39 1.23 -20.10
N ARG A 119 -10.56 0.28 -20.53
CA ARG A 119 -9.10 0.45 -20.66
C ARG A 119 -8.72 1.58 -21.62
N GLN A 120 -9.48 1.81 -22.69
CA GLN A 120 -9.21 2.88 -23.64
C GLN A 120 -9.41 4.30 -23.08
N THR A 121 -10.08 4.43 -21.94
CA THR A 121 -10.40 5.74 -21.34
C THR A 121 -9.52 6.10 -20.17
N SER A 122 -8.72 5.16 -19.65
CA SER A 122 -8.00 5.31 -18.39
C SER A 122 -6.61 4.68 -18.44
N LYS A 123 -5.73 5.07 -17.54
CA LYS A 123 -4.49 4.31 -17.28
C LYS A 123 -4.80 3.08 -16.43
N THR A 124 -3.90 2.11 -16.43
CA THR A 124 -4.01 0.92 -15.58
C THR A 124 -2.71 0.66 -14.82
N GLY A 125 -2.84 0.04 -13.64
CA GLY A 125 -1.73 -0.45 -12.85
C GLY A 125 -2.11 -1.74 -12.10
N TYR A 126 -1.16 -2.65 -11.90
CA TYR A 126 -1.47 -3.89 -11.18
C TYR A 126 -1.38 -3.70 -9.67
N THR A 127 -2.39 -4.26 -8.95
CA THR A 127 -2.53 -4.10 -7.50
C THR A 127 -2.00 -5.28 -6.69
N ASN A 128 -1.88 -6.46 -7.30
CA ASN A 128 -1.49 -7.63 -6.55
C ASN A 128 -0.08 -7.52 -5.98
N LEU A 129 0.00 -7.74 -4.69
CA LEU A 129 1.24 -7.79 -3.93
C LEU A 129 1.96 -9.11 -4.17
N GLN A 130 3.19 -9.21 -3.64
CA GLN A 130 3.92 -10.47 -3.61
C GLN A 130 3.04 -11.58 -3.02
N PRO A 131 3.02 -12.81 -3.61
CA PRO A 131 2.25 -13.92 -3.08
C PRO A 131 2.46 -14.13 -1.58
N THR A 132 1.37 -14.26 -0.83
CA THR A 132 1.37 -14.34 0.63
C THR A 132 2.17 -15.52 1.20
N SER A 133 2.43 -16.55 0.41
CA SER A 133 3.29 -17.68 0.79
C SER A 133 4.74 -17.28 1.10
N VAL A 134 5.16 -16.09 0.68
CA VAL A 134 6.49 -15.52 0.92
C VAL A 134 6.48 -14.46 2.04
N ILE A 135 5.30 -13.97 2.43
CA ILE A 135 5.16 -12.97 3.50
C ILE A 135 5.14 -13.70 4.85
N VAL A 136 6.30 -13.81 5.46
CA VAL A 136 6.47 -14.47 6.77
C VAL A 136 6.21 -13.50 7.94
N ASP A 137 6.27 -12.20 7.67
CA ASP A 137 6.33 -11.11 8.66
C ASP A 137 5.14 -10.14 8.62
N ASN A 138 4.10 -10.44 7.82
CA ASN A 138 2.96 -9.57 7.53
C ASN A 138 3.35 -8.20 6.93
N LEU A 139 4.61 -8.01 6.55
CA LEU A 139 5.10 -6.79 5.90
C LEU A 139 4.96 -6.97 4.38
N ALA A 140 3.87 -6.47 3.83
CA ALA A 140 3.62 -6.58 2.40
C ALA A 140 4.68 -5.84 1.57
N ARG A 141 4.91 -6.33 0.36
CA ARG A 141 5.92 -5.82 -0.56
C ARG A 141 5.31 -5.53 -1.91
N LEU A 142 5.54 -4.32 -2.39
CA LEU A 142 5.18 -3.92 -3.73
C LEU A 142 6.28 -4.40 -4.69
N ARG A 143 5.99 -5.34 -5.57
CA ARG A 143 6.96 -5.87 -6.55
C ARG A 143 6.92 -5.11 -7.86
N ILE A 144 8.09 -4.63 -8.30
CA ILE A 144 8.28 -4.10 -9.64
C ILE A 144 8.68 -5.24 -10.57
N ASN A 145 7.82 -5.58 -11.51
CA ASN A 145 8.14 -6.60 -12.51
C ASN A 145 8.95 -5.98 -13.66
N ARG A 146 10.27 -6.19 -13.64
CA ARG A 146 11.21 -5.59 -14.60
C ARG A 146 10.94 -5.97 -16.06
N ASP A 147 10.35 -7.13 -16.30
CA ASP A 147 10.10 -7.64 -17.66
C ASP A 147 9.06 -6.81 -18.42
N ILE A 148 8.20 -6.08 -17.70
CA ILE A 148 7.10 -5.34 -18.29
C ILE A 148 7.15 -3.83 -18.08
N THR A 149 8.17 -3.30 -17.41
CA THR A 149 8.31 -1.85 -17.16
C THR A 149 8.47 -1.00 -18.43
N ASN A 150 8.81 -1.63 -19.57
CA ASN A 150 8.81 -0.98 -20.88
C ASN A 150 7.39 -0.78 -21.46
N ASN A 151 6.38 -1.41 -20.87
CA ASN A 151 4.98 -1.22 -21.22
C ASN A 151 4.41 -0.08 -20.38
N ARG A 152 3.65 0.83 -20.99
CA ARG A 152 2.95 1.93 -20.29
C ARG A 152 2.13 1.45 -19.09
N ASP A 153 1.48 0.29 -19.22
CA ASP A 153 0.61 -0.32 -18.21
C ASP A 153 1.34 -1.34 -17.31
N GLY A 154 2.66 -1.47 -17.47
CA GLY A 154 3.48 -2.50 -16.82
C GLY A 154 4.02 -2.11 -15.44
N TRP A 155 3.41 -1.13 -14.78
CA TRP A 155 3.81 -0.68 -13.46
C TRP A 155 2.79 -1.02 -12.39
N PRO A 156 3.20 -1.19 -11.12
CA PRO A 156 2.27 -1.32 -10.02
C PRO A 156 1.34 -0.10 -9.92
N TYR A 157 0.14 -0.34 -9.43
CA TYR A 157 -0.89 0.69 -9.30
C TYR A 157 -0.41 1.91 -8.51
N ALA A 158 0.26 1.71 -7.37
CA ALA A 158 0.81 2.80 -6.57
C ALA A 158 1.85 3.64 -7.33
N VAL A 159 2.69 3.00 -8.17
CA VAL A 159 3.65 3.69 -9.03
C VAL A 159 2.95 4.49 -10.11
N GLN A 160 1.91 3.92 -10.75
CA GLN A 160 1.11 4.62 -11.75
C GLN A 160 0.35 5.81 -11.17
N ALA A 161 -0.23 5.65 -9.96
CA ALA A 161 -0.91 6.74 -9.26
C ALA A 161 0.02 7.94 -9.05
N LEU A 162 1.24 7.69 -8.55
CA LEU A 162 2.24 8.75 -8.36
C LEU A 162 2.77 9.33 -9.66
N ALA A 163 2.98 8.49 -10.68
CA ALA A 163 3.39 8.97 -12.00
C ALA A 163 2.35 9.91 -12.61
N MET A 164 1.05 9.63 -12.42
CA MET A 164 -0.04 10.52 -12.81
C MET A 164 -0.07 11.79 -11.97
N TYR A 165 0.05 11.64 -10.66
CA TYR A 165 0.00 12.75 -9.70
C TYR A 165 1.10 13.78 -9.93
N TRP A 166 2.33 13.33 -10.14
CA TRP A 166 3.49 14.21 -10.40
C TRP A 166 3.68 14.56 -11.88
N GLY A 167 2.92 13.96 -12.79
CA GLY A 167 3.08 14.17 -14.23
C GLY A 167 4.42 13.67 -14.78
N VAL A 168 4.94 12.56 -14.23
CA VAL A 168 6.25 11.99 -14.56
C VAL A 168 6.12 10.58 -15.14
N GLU A 169 7.16 10.13 -15.85
CA GLU A 169 7.25 8.74 -16.32
C GLU A 169 8.16 7.94 -15.37
N PRO A 170 7.69 6.81 -14.81
CA PRO A 170 8.51 5.98 -13.94
C PRO A 170 9.64 5.31 -14.75
N ARG A 171 10.82 5.18 -14.14
CA ARG A 171 11.98 4.54 -14.75
C ARG A 171 12.77 3.74 -13.73
N LEU A 172 13.50 2.73 -14.21
CA LEU A 172 14.46 1.98 -13.41
C LEU A 172 15.88 2.39 -13.80
N ASP A 173 16.70 2.67 -12.79
CA ASP A 173 18.14 2.81 -12.93
C ASP A 173 18.82 1.84 -11.95
N GLY A 174 19.33 0.73 -12.48
CA GLY A 174 19.84 -0.37 -11.67
C GLY A 174 18.77 -0.91 -10.70
N ASP A 175 19.03 -0.82 -9.41
CA ASP A 175 18.13 -1.23 -8.34
C ASP A 175 17.41 -0.03 -7.70
N THR A 176 17.15 1.02 -8.48
CA THR A 176 16.43 2.22 -8.02
C THR A 176 15.27 2.50 -8.96
N LEU A 177 14.08 2.68 -8.41
CA LEU A 177 12.93 3.23 -9.11
C LEU A 177 13.01 4.76 -9.03
N LEU A 178 12.96 5.41 -10.18
CA LEU A 178 12.97 6.87 -10.32
C LEU A 178 11.54 7.35 -10.63
N LEU A 179 11.01 8.22 -9.77
CA LEU A 179 9.71 8.88 -9.91
C LEU A 179 9.91 10.40 -9.79
N GLY A 180 10.19 11.06 -10.92
CA GLY A 180 10.60 12.46 -10.91
C GLY A 180 11.88 12.64 -10.11
N ASP A 181 11.82 13.44 -9.05
CA ASP A 181 12.95 13.71 -8.15
C ASP A 181 13.06 12.69 -6.99
N VAL A 182 12.10 11.76 -6.87
CA VAL A 182 12.10 10.76 -5.81
C VAL A 182 12.80 9.49 -6.29
N GLU A 183 13.79 9.06 -5.49
CA GLU A 183 14.55 7.84 -5.69
C GLU A 183 14.12 6.78 -4.68
N VAL A 184 13.57 5.67 -5.16
CA VAL A 184 13.09 4.56 -4.34
C VAL A 184 14.03 3.37 -4.53
N PRO A 185 14.83 3.00 -3.52
CA PRO A 185 15.71 1.84 -3.61
C PRO A 185 14.88 0.55 -3.55
N LEU A 186 15.19 -0.36 -4.44
CA LEU A 186 14.59 -1.69 -4.53
C LEU A 186 15.51 -2.73 -3.89
N ASP A 187 14.91 -3.77 -3.33
CA ASP A 187 15.67 -4.94 -2.90
C ASP A 187 16.11 -5.81 -4.11
N HIS A 188 16.80 -6.91 -3.84
CA HIS A 188 17.30 -7.82 -4.88
C HIS A 188 16.19 -8.57 -5.64
N PHE A 189 14.94 -8.56 -5.14
CA PHE A 189 13.76 -9.06 -5.85
C PHE A 189 13.01 -7.96 -6.59
N SER A 190 13.49 -6.73 -6.53
CA SER A 190 12.80 -5.52 -7.02
C SER A 190 11.54 -5.20 -6.23
N ASP A 191 11.56 -5.49 -4.94
CA ASP A 191 10.48 -5.20 -4.02
C ASP A 191 10.72 -3.92 -3.22
N VAL A 192 9.62 -3.24 -2.87
CA VAL A 192 9.56 -2.14 -1.92
C VAL A 192 8.72 -2.59 -0.73
N TYR A 193 9.24 -2.44 0.48
CA TYR A 193 8.50 -2.73 1.71
C TYR A 193 7.51 -1.61 1.99
N ILE A 194 6.25 -1.97 2.22
CA ILE A 194 5.21 -1.00 2.56
C ILE A 194 5.37 -0.61 4.04
N ASP A 195 5.49 0.69 4.31
CA ASP A 195 5.56 1.26 5.65
C ASP A 195 4.15 1.70 6.07
N TYR A 196 3.53 0.95 6.96
CA TYR A 196 2.14 1.17 7.35
C TYR A 196 2.04 2.32 8.35
N PRO A 197 1.22 3.36 8.07
CA PRO A 197 1.01 4.46 8.98
C PRO A 197 0.19 4.06 10.21
N ALA A 198 0.18 4.93 11.22
CA ALA A 198 -0.76 4.86 12.31
C ALA A 198 -2.16 5.25 11.82
N VAL A 199 -3.19 4.63 12.37
CA VAL A 199 -4.57 5.10 12.23
C VAL A 199 -4.87 6.18 13.26
N ASP A 200 -5.87 7.01 12.98
CA ASP A 200 -6.30 8.05 13.88
C ASP A 200 -6.79 7.49 15.23
N ALA A 201 -6.61 8.26 16.28
CA ALA A 201 -7.00 7.83 17.62
C ALA A 201 -8.53 7.62 17.69
N GLY A 202 -8.94 6.40 18.02
CA GLY A 202 -10.35 6.03 18.13
C GLY A 202 -10.94 5.38 16.87
N THR A 203 -10.18 5.26 15.79
CA THR A 203 -10.55 4.52 14.60
C THR A 203 -9.82 3.19 14.52
N GLN A 204 -10.35 2.27 13.73
CA GLN A 204 -9.70 0.98 13.42
C GLN A 204 -9.04 1.00 12.05
N TYR A 205 -9.54 1.78 11.12
CA TYR A 205 -9.13 1.83 9.72
C TYR A 205 -8.85 3.26 9.28
N LEU A 206 -7.98 3.45 8.30
CA LEU A 206 -7.62 4.77 7.76
C LEU A 206 -8.84 5.50 7.18
N TYR A 207 -9.71 4.79 6.46
CA TYR A 207 -10.90 5.39 5.86
C TYR A 207 -11.93 5.90 6.89
N GLN A 208 -11.79 5.55 8.17
CA GLN A 208 -12.64 6.06 9.26
C GLN A 208 -12.10 7.35 9.87
N GLY A 209 -10.91 7.78 9.48
CA GLY A 209 -10.25 8.99 9.95
C GLY A 209 -10.50 10.20 9.05
N GLU A 210 -9.70 11.25 9.25
CA GLU A 210 -9.83 12.52 8.52
C GLU A 210 -9.58 12.40 7.01
N ALA A 211 -8.88 11.35 6.55
CA ALA A 211 -8.61 11.08 5.14
C ALA A 211 -9.71 10.26 4.46
N GLY A 212 -10.80 9.90 5.15
CA GLY A 212 -11.82 8.98 4.67
C GLY A 212 -13.19 9.62 4.47
N PHE A 213 -13.89 9.17 3.42
CA PHE A 213 -15.27 9.57 3.08
C PHE A 213 -16.06 8.33 2.67
N SER A 214 -17.39 8.33 2.92
CA SER A 214 -18.27 7.32 2.34
C SER A 214 -18.55 7.63 0.87
N ALA A 215 -18.59 6.60 0.03
CA ALA A 215 -19.01 6.75 -1.37
C ALA A 215 -20.47 7.24 -1.47
N LEU A 216 -21.29 6.99 -0.47
CA LEU A 216 -22.66 7.54 -0.39
C LEU A 216 -22.63 9.07 -0.33
N GLU A 217 -21.80 9.63 0.55
CA GLU A 217 -21.61 11.08 0.67
C GLU A 217 -21.18 11.69 -0.67
N ILE A 218 -20.25 11.04 -1.39
CA ILE A 218 -19.79 11.54 -2.70
C ILE A 218 -20.92 11.53 -3.73
N LEU A 219 -21.75 10.49 -3.76
CA LEU A 219 -22.86 10.42 -4.71
C LEU A 219 -23.92 11.50 -4.46
N GLU A 220 -24.12 11.93 -3.21
CA GLU A 220 -25.02 13.02 -2.85
C GLU A 220 -24.55 14.37 -3.38
N LEU A 221 -23.25 14.51 -3.70
CA LEU A 221 -22.67 15.75 -4.23
C LEU A 221 -22.89 15.95 -5.75
N GLU A 222 -23.56 15.04 -6.45
CA GLU A 222 -23.75 15.12 -7.90
C GLU A 222 -24.41 16.44 -8.36
N ASN A 223 -25.29 17.04 -7.53
CA ASN A 223 -26.08 18.22 -7.87
C ASN A 223 -26.01 19.33 -6.82
N ILE A 224 -24.88 19.49 -6.12
CA ILE A 224 -24.72 20.55 -5.12
C ILE A 224 -24.58 21.92 -5.77
N ASP A 225 -24.91 22.96 -4.99
CA ASP A 225 -24.76 24.34 -5.42
C ASP A 225 -23.27 24.74 -5.53
N GLU A 226 -22.96 25.73 -6.37
CA GLU A 226 -21.60 26.16 -6.64
C GLU A 226 -20.86 26.68 -5.38
N ASP A 227 -21.60 27.30 -4.45
CA ASP A 227 -21.05 27.80 -3.20
C ASP A 227 -20.58 26.63 -2.30
N ASP A 228 -21.35 25.54 -2.22
CA ASP A 228 -20.98 24.33 -1.47
C ASP A 228 -19.89 23.53 -2.17
N ALA A 229 -19.85 23.59 -3.52
CA ALA A 229 -18.81 22.93 -4.33
C ALA A 229 -17.39 23.48 -4.05
N GLU A 230 -17.26 24.74 -3.61
CA GLU A 230 -15.97 25.35 -3.29
C GLU A 230 -15.30 24.67 -2.07
N GLU A 231 -16.10 24.28 -1.05
CA GLU A 231 -15.60 23.52 0.10
C GLU A 231 -15.03 22.16 -0.33
N TRP A 232 -15.74 21.44 -1.19
CA TRP A 232 -15.29 20.13 -1.69
C TRP A 232 -14.07 20.23 -2.62
N ARG A 233 -13.93 21.30 -3.37
CA ARG A 233 -12.70 21.59 -4.13
C ARG A 233 -11.50 21.83 -3.21
N TYR A 234 -11.71 22.40 -2.03
CA TYR A 234 -10.65 22.54 -1.04
C TYR A 234 -10.26 21.15 -0.45
N VAL A 235 -11.23 20.27 -0.22
CA VAL A 235 -11.01 18.93 0.31
C VAL A 235 -10.28 18.02 -0.69
N PHE A 236 -10.78 17.91 -1.94
CA PHE A 236 -10.29 16.96 -2.93
C PHE A 236 -9.29 17.55 -3.93
N GLY A 237 -9.18 18.86 -4.00
CA GLY A 237 -8.26 19.53 -4.93
C GLY A 237 -6.82 19.08 -4.72
N ASP A 238 -6.12 18.82 -5.84
CA ASP A 238 -4.72 18.38 -5.83
C ASP A 238 -4.44 17.10 -5.00
N LYS A 239 -5.44 16.22 -4.85
CA LYS A 239 -5.30 14.95 -4.11
C LYS A 239 -5.27 13.73 -5.04
N ILE A 240 -4.74 12.64 -4.49
CA ILE A 240 -4.95 11.27 -4.99
C ILE A 240 -6.13 10.72 -4.21
N VAL A 241 -7.24 10.47 -4.87
CA VAL A 241 -8.44 9.92 -4.23
C VAL A 241 -8.62 8.47 -4.65
N LEU A 242 -8.57 7.57 -3.70
CA LEU A 242 -8.73 6.13 -3.92
C LEU A 242 -10.15 5.70 -3.56
N VAL A 243 -10.82 5.04 -4.48
CA VAL A 243 -12.17 4.50 -4.28
C VAL A 243 -12.08 2.99 -4.18
N GLY A 244 -12.49 2.41 -3.06
CA GLY A 244 -12.40 0.96 -2.87
C GLY A 244 -13.42 0.41 -1.90
N ASP A 245 -13.57 -0.91 -1.90
CA ASP A 245 -14.54 -1.62 -1.10
C ASP A 245 -14.01 -1.86 0.32
N THR A 246 -14.80 -1.46 1.33
CA THR A 246 -14.47 -1.64 2.74
C THR A 246 -15.58 -2.41 3.49
N TRP A 247 -16.48 -3.08 2.75
CA TRP A 247 -17.52 -3.89 3.34
C TRP A 247 -16.99 -5.27 3.72
N GLU A 248 -17.27 -5.73 4.93
CA GLU A 248 -16.76 -7.02 5.43
C GLU A 248 -17.14 -8.24 4.59
N VAL A 249 -18.26 -8.16 3.87
CA VAL A 249 -18.79 -9.26 3.04
C VAL A 249 -17.93 -9.51 1.80
N THR A 250 -17.20 -8.52 1.32
CA THR A 250 -16.33 -8.66 0.14
C THR A 250 -15.03 -9.40 0.43
N HIS A 251 -14.67 -9.54 1.73
CA HIS A 251 -13.45 -10.23 2.19
C HIS A 251 -12.14 -9.68 1.61
N ASP A 252 -12.14 -8.41 1.16
CA ASP A 252 -10.92 -7.75 0.69
C ASP A 252 -10.09 -7.21 1.86
N LYS A 253 -9.70 -8.12 2.75
CA LYS A 253 -8.91 -7.83 3.95
C LYS A 253 -7.58 -8.59 3.96
N PHE A 254 -6.54 -7.89 4.36
CA PHE A 254 -5.17 -8.39 4.41
C PHE A 254 -4.57 -8.19 5.80
N ASN A 255 -3.78 -9.17 6.25
CA ASN A 255 -3.05 -9.04 7.50
C ASN A 255 -1.78 -8.22 7.31
N THR A 256 -1.61 -7.20 8.15
CA THR A 256 -0.45 -6.31 8.19
C THR A 256 0.13 -6.25 9.60
N PRO A 257 1.31 -5.64 9.79
CA PRO A 257 1.84 -5.39 11.13
C PRO A 257 0.91 -4.55 12.02
N MET A 258 0.04 -3.73 11.43
CA MET A 258 -0.93 -2.89 12.15
C MET A 258 -2.28 -3.58 12.40
N GLY A 259 -2.44 -4.81 11.95
CA GLY A 259 -3.68 -5.57 12.01
C GLY A 259 -4.24 -5.91 10.65
N SER A 260 -5.54 -6.23 10.59
CA SER A 260 -6.23 -6.51 9.34
C SER A 260 -6.77 -5.20 8.75
N VAL A 261 -6.39 -4.88 7.51
CA VAL A 261 -6.77 -3.68 6.77
C VAL A 261 -7.39 -4.03 5.42
N TYR A 262 -8.10 -3.11 4.79
CA TYR A 262 -8.70 -3.31 3.46
C TYR A 262 -7.70 -3.09 2.33
N GLY A 263 -7.97 -3.68 1.15
CA GLY A 263 -7.08 -3.59 -0.01
C GLY A 263 -6.79 -2.15 -0.43
N VAL A 264 -7.81 -1.30 -0.47
CA VAL A 264 -7.67 0.13 -0.81
C VAL A 264 -6.73 0.87 0.16
N GLU A 265 -6.73 0.50 1.46
CA GLU A 265 -5.84 1.08 2.46
C GLU A 265 -4.38 0.67 2.20
N ILE A 266 -4.13 -0.59 1.81
CA ILE A 266 -2.79 -1.05 1.44
C ILE A 266 -2.27 -0.28 0.21
N ILE A 267 -3.14 0.04 -0.74
CA ILE A 267 -2.79 0.88 -1.89
C ILE A 267 -2.41 2.29 -1.42
N ALA A 268 -3.18 2.87 -0.51
CA ALA A 268 -2.88 4.17 0.10
C ALA A 268 -1.52 4.15 0.82
N ASP A 269 -1.26 3.10 1.61
CA ASP A 269 0.00 2.89 2.33
C ASP A 269 1.18 2.73 1.36
N ALA A 270 0.99 2.00 0.26
CA ALA A 270 2.01 1.82 -0.77
C ALA A 270 2.35 3.15 -1.47
N ILE A 271 1.35 3.96 -1.79
CA ILE A 271 1.53 5.29 -2.38
C ILE A 271 2.27 6.20 -1.39
N SER A 272 1.82 6.26 -0.14
CA SER A 272 2.45 7.05 0.94
C SER A 272 3.91 6.62 1.15
N THR A 273 4.18 5.31 1.16
CA THR A 273 5.53 4.75 1.26
C THR A 273 6.44 5.22 0.13
N LEU A 274 5.96 5.19 -1.11
CA LEU A 274 6.72 5.65 -2.28
C LEU A 274 6.96 7.17 -2.23
N MET A 275 5.96 7.96 -1.83
CA MET A 275 6.10 9.41 -1.65
C MET A 275 7.21 9.76 -0.65
N ASN A 276 7.37 8.93 0.38
CA ASN A 276 8.39 9.09 1.42
C ASN A 276 9.75 8.44 1.05
N GLY A 277 9.93 8.00 -0.21
CA GLY A 277 11.19 7.39 -0.68
C GLY A 277 11.47 6.00 -0.10
N ALA A 278 10.42 5.26 0.26
CA ALA A 278 10.50 3.91 0.84
C ALA A 278 11.46 3.82 2.04
N PRO A 279 11.06 4.35 3.20
CA PRO A 279 11.94 4.45 4.38
C PRO A 279 12.30 3.08 4.99
N LEU A 280 11.50 2.03 4.73
CA LEU A 280 11.82 0.66 5.15
C LEU A 280 12.68 -0.04 4.10
N ARG A 281 13.85 -0.54 4.50
CA ARG A 281 14.81 -1.20 3.62
C ARG A 281 15.34 -2.48 4.23
N PRO A 282 15.43 -3.58 3.45
CA PRO A 282 16.13 -4.76 3.94
C PRO A 282 17.60 -4.43 4.19
N ALA A 283 18.14 -4.96 5.28
CA ALA A 283 19.58 -4.89 5.50
C ALA A 283 20.30 -5.68 4.41
N ASN A 284 21.46 -5.20 3.99
CA ASN A 284 22.26 -5.98 3.05
C ASN A 284 22.84 -7.25 3.74
N MET A 285 23.14 -8.27 2.96
CA MET A 285 23.62 -9.57 3.43
C MET A 285 24.86 -9.45 4.34
N LEU A 286 25.74 -8.47 4.12
CA LEU A 286 26.92 -8.28 4.96
C LEU A 286 26.56 -7.76 6.35
N VAL A 287 25.58 -6.86 6.44
CA VAL A 287 25.06 -6.35 7.72
C VAL A 287 24.35 -7.47 8.48
N GLU A 288 23.46 -8.21 7.82
CA GLU A 288 22.75 -9.33 8.46
C GLU A 288 23.72 -10.42 8.97
N SER A 289 24.65 -10.85 8.09
CA SER A 289 25.66 -11.84 8.48
C SER A 289 26.57 -11.33 9.58
N GLY A 290 26.97 -10.06 9.54
CA GLY A 290 27.83 -9.46 10.56
C GLY A 290 27.14 -9.36 11.92
N VAL A 291 25.88 -8.92 11.95
CA VAL A 291 25.07 -8.84 13.18
C VAL A 291 24.82 -10.23 13.76
N THR A 292 24.46 -11.20 12.94
CA THR A 292 24.25 -12.60 13.35
C THR A 292 25.56 -13.23 13.87
N ALA A 293 26.68 -13.04 13.15
CA ALA A 293 27.97 -13.55 13.60
C ALA A 293 28.41 -12.95 14.94
N LEU A 294 28.24 -11.62 15.11
CA LEU A 294 28.55 -10.94 16.37
C LEU A 294 27.72 -11.49 17.53
N PHE A 295 26.40 -11.70 17.30
CA PHE A 295 25.53 -12.31 18.29
C PHE A 295 25.99 -13.72 18.67
N LEU A 296 26.29 -14.57 17.70
CA LEU A 296 26.77 -15.95 17.94
C LEU A 296 28.11 -15.99 18.67
N ILE A 297 29.07 -15.14 18.27
CA ILE A 297 30.39 -15.05 18.92
C ILE A 297 30.22 -14.63 20.40
N THR A 298 29.39 -13.62 20.67
CA THR A 298 29.17 -13.16 22.05
C THR A 298 28.40 -14.18 22.88
N LEU A 299 27.46 -14.91 22.25
CA LEU A 299 26.76 -16.03 22.90
C LEU A 299 27.73 -17.16 23.28
N LEU A 300 28.61 -17.56 22.36
CA LEU A 300 29.64 -18.55 22.61
C LEU A 300 30.61 -18.08 23.72
N ALA A 301 31.02 -16.82 23.70
CA ALA A 301 31.88 -16.24 24.73
C ALA A 301 31.24 -16.28 26.13
N SER A 302 29.89 -16.17 26.22
CA SER A 302 29.17 -16.33 27.49
C SER A 302 29.38 -17.72 28.13
N GLY A 303 29.73 -18.73 27.32
CA GLY A 303 30.08 -20.08 27.78
C GLY A 303 31.34 -20.17 28.68
N ILE A 304 32.20 -19.14 28.68
CA ILE A 304 33.39 -19.04 29.54
C ILE A 304 33.00 -18.81 31.02
N ILE A 305 31.79 -18.31 31.27
CA ILE A 305 31.28 -18.06 32.63
C ILE A 305 31.20 -19.40 33.39
N GLY A 306 31.83 -19.47 34.57
CA GLY A 306 32.02 -20.71 35.31
C GLY A 306 30.74 -21.34 35.87
N SER A 307 29.69 -20.55 36.14
CA SER A 307 28.43 -21.05 36.70
C SER A 307 27.32 -21.17 35.65
N LEU A 308 26.52 -22.23 35.71
CA LEU A 308 25.36 -22.40 34.80
C LEU A 308 24.36 -21.25 34.88
N GLY A 309 24.05 -20.82 36.13
CA GLY A 309 23.15 -19.68 36.33
C GLY A 309 23.68 -18.38 35.71
N GLY A 310 24.98 -18.12 35.83
CA GLY A 310 25.63 -16.97 35.19
C GLY A 310 25.56 -17.02 33.67
N ARG A 311 25.73 -18.19 33.05
CA ARG A 311 25.60 -18.39 31.60
C ARG A 311 24.17 -18.07 31.10
N ILE A 312 23.17 -18.60 31.83
CA ILE A 312 21.74 -18.33 31.47
C ILE A 312 21.45 -16.83 31.54
N VAL A 313 21.85 -16.18 32.63
CA VAL A 313 21.64 -14.73 32.80
C VAL A 313 22.35 -13.94 31.68
N ALA A 314 23.61 -14.27 31.38
CA ALA A 314 24.36 -13.59 30.33
C ALA A 314 23.74 -13.81 28.94
N ALA A 315 23.33 -15.04 28.61
CA ALA A 315 22.66 -15.33 27.34
C ALA A 315 21.30 -14.59 27.19
N SER A 316 20.51 -14.58 28.29
CA SER A 316 19.23 -13.85 28.30
C SER A 316 19.45 -12.34 28.16
N ALA A 317 20.41 -11.76 28.86
CA ALA A 317 20.73 -10.34 28.74
C ALA A 317 21.22 -9.99 27.32
N LEU A 318 22.08 -10.82 26.74
CA LEU A 318 22.56 -10.66 25.37
C LEU A 318 21.41 -10.70 24.35
N TYR A 319 20.47 -11.65 24.52
CA TYR A 319 19.29 -11.74 23.65
C TYR A 319 18.41 -10.47 23.74
N VAL A 320 18.17 -9.97 24.96
CA VAL A 320 17.41 -8.72 25.14
C VAL A 320 18.10 -7.54 24.48
N VAL A 321 19.43 -7.42 24.64
CA VAL A 321 20.22 -6.35 23.99
C VAL A 321 20.15 -6.48 22.46
N TYR A 322 20.26 -7.70 21.94
CA TYR A 322 20.15 -7.97 20.51
C TYR A 322 18.80 -7.56 19.94
N VAL A 323 17.70 -8.00 20.57
CA VAL A 323 16.32 -7.62 20.15
C VAL A 323 16.11 -6.11 20.24
N ALA A 324 16.60 -5.47 21.31
CA ALA A 324 16.51 -4.02 21.46
C ALA A 324 17.29 -3.28 20.35
N ALA A 325 18.50 -3.73 20.03
CA ALA A 325 19.31 -3.12 18.97
C ALA A 325 18.61 -3.24 17.58
N LEU A 326 18.07 -4.42 17.26
CA LEU A 326 17.30 -4.63 16.04
C LEU A 326 16.04 -3.76 16.01
N SER A 327 15.36 -3.61 17.14
CA SER A 327 14.17 -2.76 17.24
C SER A 327 14.52 -1.27 17.02
N VAL A 328 15.61 -0.79 17.61
CA VAL A 328 16.11 0.57 17.38
C VAL A 328 16.47 0.78 15.91
N ALA A 329 17.16 -0.18 15.27
CA ALA A 329 17.49 -0.09 13.86
C ALA A 329 16.23 -0.04 12.97
N TYR A 330 15.22 -0.83 13.29
CA TYR A 330 13.94 -0.81 12.57
C TYR A 330 13.20 0.51 12.77
N ILE A 331 13.04 0.98 14.02
CA ILE A 331 12.24 2.15 14.36
C ILE A 331 12.85 3.43 13.77
N TYR A 332 14.14 3.64 13.97
CA TYR A 332 14.79 4.91 13.64
C TYR A 332 15.53 4.95 12.31
N LEU A 333 16.03 3.78 11.85
CA LEU A 333 16.78 3.69 10.60
C LEU A 333 15.99 3.03 9.46
N GLY A 334 14.80 2.48 9.74
CA GLY A 334 13.99 1.75 8.77
C GLY A 334 14.66 0.44 8.29
N LEU A 335 15.66 -0.08 9.02
CA LEU A 335 16.36 -1.30 8.61
C LEU A 335 15.58 -2.55 9.04
N VAL A 336 15.15 -3.30 8.05
CA VAL A 336 14.55 -4.63 8.21
C VAL A 336 15.69 -5.64 8.27
N ILE A 337 16.03 -6.12 9.48
CA ILE A 337 17.02 -7.16 9.70
C ILE A 337 16.26 -8.41 10.14
N SER A 338 16.38 -9.48 9.35
CA SER A 338 15.80 -10.77 9.71
C SER A 338 16.43 -11.25 11.02
N MET A 339 15.61 -11.64 12.00
CA MET A 339 16.11 -12.42 13.12
C MET A 339 16.44 -13.80 12.55
N GLY A 340 17.70 -13.99 12.16
CA GLY A 340 18.16 -15.10 11.36
C GLY A 340 17.55 -16.41 11.81
N TYR A 341 17.20 -17.24 10.84
CA TYR A 341 16.94 -18.66 11.07
C TYR A 341 18.23 -19.28 11.63
N ALA A 342 18.37 -19.27 12.96
CA ALA A 342 19.38 -20.00 13.68
C ALA A 342 18.82 -21.36 14.10
#